data_509736306d383d3dccdd4cb374194dc7
#
_entry.id   509736306d383d3dccdd4cb374194dc7
#
_cell.length_a   1.000
_cell.length_b   1.000
_cell.length_c   1.000
_cell.angle_alpha   90.00
_cell.angle_beta   90.00
_cell.angle_gamma   90.00
#
_symmetry.space_group_name_H-M   'P 1'
#
loop_
_entity.id
_entity.type
_entity.pdbx_description
1 polymer ?
#
loop_
_entity_poly.entity_id
_entity_poly.type
_entity_poly.pdbx_seq_one_letter_code
_entity_poly.pdbx_strand_id
1 'polypeptide(L)'
;MTIARADTKDLCAELVERVHAIGPVLADGVAEGDRERRLPDASVRAIDTSQVGMVWTAKEYGGLEGDVRTLSEVTKTLSHYCPSTSWVVNNINGSNLLATRFPREARDEVFGARPGARLASVFVAPGQVVATDGGYLLTGAWPYASGILHDDWAIFSARESAPDGESARAVSVLVPVDHLTVEDTWSTVGMRATGSHTAVAREVFVPAHRVIPLETQLGRAHVTDVGLPPLLRSPAVAAMAVICASVVVGAGQAARAVVEQRAPHRGVTPTLYRSQPDSGAFVAALGRTALTLDAAEMHVHRAAATIDAAAAAAVALPDRELRRIRGDVAQAANLVTVALDELMWAHGASAFAEANPLQQYWRDANTAARHATLSVQVGHELYGGSFFGLDSIVPSL
;
A
#
# COMPACT_ATOMS: atom_id res chain seq x y z
N MET A 1 -11.91 -26.94 -10.60
CA MET A 1 -11.06 -26.14 -9.66
C MET A 1 -9.63 -25.87 -10.15
N THR A 2 -9.20 -26.38 -11.31
CA THR A 2 -7.81 -26.27 -11.80
C THR A 2 -7.60 -25.10 -12.79
N ILE A 3 -8.64 -24.62 -13.46
CA ILE A 3 -8.53 -23.60 -14.52
C ILE A 3 -8.27 -22.20 -13.96
N ALA A 4 -8.91 -21.80 -12.85
CA ALA A 4 -8.72 -20.46 -12.25
C ALA A 4 -7.32 -20.20 -11.69
N ARG A 5 -6.56 -21.24 -11.33
CA ARG A 5 -5.19 -21.12 -10.80
C ARG A 5 -4.12 -20.96 -11.89
N ALA A 6 -4.40 -21.40 -13.12
CA ALA A 6 -3.48 -21.21 -14.25
C ALA A 6 -3.51 -19.75 -14.73
N ASP A 7 -4.71 -19.18 -14.92
CA ASP A 7 -4.89 -17.79 -15.40
C ASP A 7 -4.27 -16.73 -14.48
N THR A 8 -4.35 -16.91 -13.14
CA THR A 8 -3.77 -15.94 -12.18
C THR A 8 -2.25 -16.02 -12.10
N LYS A 9 -1.65 -17.19 -12.30
CA LYS A 9 -0.18 -17.32 -12.37
C LYS A 9 0.39 -16.64 -13.61
N ASP A 10 -0.28 -16.79 -14.73
CA ASP A 10 0.13 -16.15 -15.99
C ASP A 10 0.01 -14.63 -15.87
N LEU A 11 -1.08 -14.10 -15.29
CA LEU A 11 -1.25 -12.67 -15.04
C LEU A 11 -0.18 -12.09 -14.10
N CYS A 12 0.17 -12.79 -13.01
CA CYS A 12 1.21 -12.35 -12.08
C CYS A 12 2.56 -12.23 -12.79
N ALA A 13 2.98 -13.26 -13.54
CA ALA A 13 4.24 -13.25 -14.27
C ALA A 13 4.27 -12.12 -15.33
N GLU A 14 3.18 -11.96 -16.09
CA GLU A 14 3.05 -10.89 -17.07
C GLU A 14 3.19 -9.50 -16.44
N LEU A 15 2.52 -9.26 -15.31
CA LEU A 15 2.58 -7.97 -14.62
C LEU A 15 3.96 -7.68 -14.03
N VAL A 16 4.65 -8.70 -13.49
CA VAL A 16 6.04 -8.57 -13.03
C VAL A 16 6.96 -8.19 -14.20
N GLU A 17 6.81 -8.80 -15.36
CA GLU A 17 7.55 -8.41 -16.57
C GLU A 17 7.25 -6.97 -17.01
N ARG A 18 5.99 -6.54 -16.95
CA ARG A 18 5.62 -5.14 -17.21
C ARG A 18 6.29 -4.18 -16.24
N VAL A 19 6.41 -4.55 -14.94
CA VAL A 19 7.15 -3.78 -13.95
C VAL A 19 8.63 -3.69 -14.31
N HIS A 20 9.26 -4.80 -14.71
CA HIS A 20 10.66 -4.79 -15.14
C HIS A 20 10.87 -3.90 -16.38
N ALA A 21 9.94 -3.88 -17.30
CA ALA A 21 10.01 -3.04 -18.50
C ALA A 21 9.98 -1.53 -18.18
N ILE A 22 9.20 -1.11 -17.18
CA ILE A 22 9.14 0.30 -16.75
C ILE A 22 10.17 0.64 -15.67
N GLY A 23 10.78 -0.35 -15.04
CA GLY A 23 11.70 -0.21 -13.92
C GLY A 23 12.80 0.83 -14.10
N PRO A 24 13.53 0.86 -15.25
CA PRO A 24 14.54 1.88 -15.49
C PRO A 24 14.00 3.32 -15.40
N VAL A 25 12.83 3.59 -15.95
CA VAL A 25 12.18 4.92 -15.89
C VAL A 25 11.87 5.31 -14.44
N LEU A 26 11.42 4.34 -13.63
CA LEU A 26 11.12 4.58 -12.22
C LEU A 26 12.40 4.86 -11.41
N ALA A 27 13.47 4.11 -11.66
CA ALA A 27 14.75 4.27 -10.99
C ALA A 27 15.40 5.62 -11.34
N ASP A 28 15.37 6.03 -12.60
CA ASP A 28 15.89 7.32 -13.06
C ASP A 28 15.13 8.50 -12.43
N GLY A 29 13.84 8.33 -12.13
CA GLY A 29 12.98 9.34 -11.51
C GLY A 29 13.15 9.51 -10.00
N VAL A 30 13.88 8.63 -9.30
CA VAL A 30 13.96 8.62 -7.82
C VAL A 30 14.48 9.95 -7.25
N ALA A 31 15.59 10.47 -7.77
CA ALA A 31 16.20 11.69 -7.27
C ALA A 31 15.32 12.94 -7.50
N GLU A 32 14.65 13.00 -8.65
CA GLU A 32 13.69 14.07 -8.95
C GLU A 32 12.49 13.98 -7.99
N GLY A 33 11.89 12.80 -7.86
CA GLY A 33 10.75 12.59 -6.98
C GLY A 33 11.04 12.88 -5.50
N ASP A 34 12.22 12.51 -5.02
CA ASP A 34 12.67 12.84 -3.65
C ASP A 34 12.78 14.36 -3.44
N ARG A 35 13.35 15.09 -4.41
CA ARG A 35 13.49 16.55 -4.36
C ARG A 35 12.15 17.26 -4.45
N GLU A 36 11.34 16.91 -5.46
CA GLU A 36 10.05 17.59 -5.77
C GLU A 36 8.90 17.12 -4.88
N ARG A 37 9.09 16.07 -4.09
CA ARG A 37 8.07 15.47 -3.21
C ARG A 37 6.78 15.06 -3.94
N ARG A 38 6.94 14.58 -5.17
CA ARG A 38 5.88 14.05 -6.03
C ARG A 38 6.48 13.06 -7.02
N LEU A 39 5.67 12.18 -7.59
CA LEU A 39 6.16 11.34 -8.67
C LEU A 39 6.50 12.20 -9.90
N PRO A 40 7.63 11.91 -10.58
CA PRO A 40 7.89 12.50 -11.90
C PRO A 40 6.80 12.12 -12.90
N ASP A 41 6.49 13.03 -13.82
CA ASP A 41 5.47 12.78 -14.85
C ASP A 41 5.80 11.56 -15.74
N ALA A 42 7.09 11.26 -15.94
CA ALA A 42 7.52 10.05 -16.64
C ALA A 42 7.13 8.77 -15.88
N SER A 43 7.28 8.76 -14.55
CA SER A 43 6.87 7.64 -13.69
C SER A 43 5.34 7.47 -13.71
N VAL A 44 4.57 8.55 -13.66
CA VAL A 44 3.10 8.49 -13.76
C VAL A 44 2.65 7.90 -15.10
N ARG A 45 3.25 8.34 -16.22
CA ARG A 45 2.96 7.76 -17.53
C ARG A 45 3.35 6.29 -17.62
N ALA A 46 4.45 5.88 -17.00
CA ALA A 46 4.88 4.49 -16.94
C ALA A 46 3.87 3.61 -16.17
N ILE A 47 3.32 4.10 -15.05
CA ILE A 47 2.22 3.43 -14.33
C ILE A 47 1.01 3.24 -15.24
N ASP A 48 0.57 4.29 -15.92
CA ASP A 48 -0.62 4.24 -16.79
C ASP A 48 -0.42 3.26 -17.95
N THR A 49 0.71 3.32 -18.64
CA THR A 49 0.98 2.46 -19.83
C THR A 49 1.18 0.99 -19.47
N SER A 50 1.73 0.68 -18.28
CA SER A 50 1.93 -0.70 -17.81
C SER A 50 0.68 -1.33 -17.21
N GLN A 51 -0.35 -0.53 -16.92
CA GLN A 51 -1.60 -0.94 -16.27
C GLN A 51 -1.43 -1.51 -14.83
N VAL A 52 -0.27 -1.32 -14.20
CA VAL A 52 -0.03 -1.79 -12.81
C VAL A 52 -0.91 -1.09 -11.78
N GLY A 53 -1.47 0.08 -12.11
CA GLY A 53 -2.49 0.76 -11.30
C GLY A 53 -3.89 0.17 -11.42
N MET A 54 -4.12 -0.83 -12.30
CA MET A 54 -5.43 -1.40 -12.60
C MET A 54 -5.58 -2.86 -12.14
N VAL A 55 -4.65 -3.38 -11.35
CA VAL A 55 -4.65 -4.80 -10.92
C VAL A 55 -5.89 -5.11 -10.08
N TRP A 56 -6.34 -4.19 -9.23
CA TRP A 56 -7.54 -4.33 -8.40
C TRP A 56 -8.75 -3.53 -8.93
N THR A 57 -8.70 -3.04 -10.13
CA THR A 57 -9.87 -2.48 -10.81
C THR A 57 -10.75 -3.62 -11.36
N ALA A 58 -12.07 -3.45 -11.27
CA ALA A 58 -13.02 -4.44 -11.76
C ALA A 58 -12.95 -4.60 -13.29
N LYS A 59 -13.10 -5.84 -13.79
CA LYS A 59 -13.09 -6.15 -15.22
C LYS A 59 -14.16 -5.43 -16.02
N GLU A 60 -15.32 -5.17 -15.40
CA GLU A 60 -16.40 -4.39 -16.05
C GLU A 60 -15.96 -2.98 -16.46
N TYR A 61 -14.88 -2.45 -15.82
CA TYR A 61 -14.25 -1.16 -16.13
C TYR A 61 -12.87 -1.30 -16.78
N GLY A 62 -12.57 -2.44 -17.39
CA GLY A 62 -11.31 -2.69 -18.07
C GLY A 62 -10.14 -3.04 -17.16
N GLY A 63 -10.38 -3.28 -15.87
CA GLY A 63 -9.38 -3.71 -14.89
C GLY A 63 -9.00 -5.18 -15.00
N LEU A 64 -8.04 -5.61 -14.20
CA LEU A 64 -7.43 -6.93 -14.30
C LEU A 64 -8.00 -7.94 -13.28
N GLU A 65 -8.64 -7.49 -12.20
CA GLU A 65 -9.16 -8.32 -11.11
C GLU A 65 -8.17 -9.37 -10.61
N GLY A 66 -6.89 -8.97 -10.48
CA GLY A 66 -5.84 -9.81 -9.93
C GLY A 66 -6.07 -10.08 -8.43
N ASP A 67 -5.59 -11.23 -7.95
CA ASP A 67 -5.67 -11.59 -6.54
C ASP A 67 -4.69 -10.78 -5.66
N VAL A 68 -4.77 -10.95 -4.33
CA VAL A 68 -3.92 -10.23 -3.39
C VAL A 68 -2.45 -10.60 -3.58
N ARG A 69 -2.17 -11.86 -3.87
CA ARG A 69 -0.81 -12.32 -4.15
C ARG A 69 -0.24 -11.65 -5.40
N THR A 70 -1.00 -11.55 -6.47
CA THR A 70 -0.56 -10.88 -7.71
C THR A 70 -0.16 -9.44 -7.45
N LEU A 71 -1.01 -8.65 -6.77
CA LEU A 71 -0.65 -7.26 -6.46
C LEU A 71 0.51 -7.17 -5.46
N SER A 72 0.62 -8.10 -4.52
CA SER A 72 1.76 -8.21 -3.60
C SER A 72 3.09 -8.37 -4.36
N GLU A 73 3.14 -9.24 -5.38
CA GLU A 73 4.34 -9.42 -6.22
C GLU A 73 4.63 -8.16 -7.06
N VAL A 74 3.61 -7.55 -7.64
CA VAL A 74 3.74 -6.30 -8.42
C VAL A 74 4.32 -5.18 -7.56
N THR A 75 3.76 -4.93 -6.37
CA THR A 75 4.23 -3.85 -5.49
C THR A 75 5.61 -4.13 -4.92
N LYS A 76 5.91 -5.38 -4.56
CA LYS A 76 7.25 -5.80 -4.15
C LYS A 76 8.28 -5.53 -5.25
N THR A 77 7.98 -5.91 -6.50
CA THR A 77 8.88 -5.70 -7.65
C THR A 77 9.05 -4.22 -7.98
N LEU A 78 7.97 -3.42 -7.96
CA LEU A 78 8.04 -1.95 -8.14
C LEU A 78 8.96 -1.31 -7.10
N SER A 79 8.91 -1.79 -5.86
CA SER A 79 9.72 -1.27 -4.76
C SER A 79 11.22 -1.49 -4.95
N HIS A 80 11.63 -2.46 -5.78
CA HIS A 80 13.03 -2.61 -6.16
C HIS A 80 13.56 -1.41 -6.96
N TYR A 81 12.70 -0.70 -7.67
CA TYR A 81 13.07 0.46 -8.47
C TYR A 81 12.79 1.78 -7.74
N CYS A 82 11.61 1.90 -7.13
CA CYS A 82 11.20 3.09 -6.39
C CYS A 82 10.11 2.76 -5.35
N PRO A 83 10.43 2.72 -4.04
CA PRO A 83 9.45 2.44 -2.99
C PRO A 83 8.29 3.43 -2.96
N SER A 84 8.55 4.72 -3.22
CA SER A 84 7.50 5.74 -3.29
C SER A 84 6.50 5.49 -4.43
N THR A 85 6.99 5.12 -5.63
CA THR A 85 6.12 4.74 -6.76
C THR A 85 5.31 3.50 -6.43
N SER A 86 5.94 2.49 -5.83
CA SER A 86 5.26 1.27 -5.38
C SER A 86 4.13 1.59 -4.39
N TRP A 87 4.36 2.52 -3.46
CA TRP A 87 3.35 2.96 -2.50
C TRP A 87 2.16 3.66 -3.16
N VAL A 88 2.41 4.52 -4.15
CA VAL A 88 1.33 5.20 -4.89
C VAL A 88 0.51 4.17 -5.68
N VAL A 89 1.15 3.23 -6.38
CA VAL A 89 0.46 2.13 -7.09
C VAL A 89 -0.36 1.26 -6.13
N ASN A 90 0.18 0.96 -4.95
CA ASN A 90 -0.53 0.28 -3.87
C ASN A 90 -1.80 1.05 -3.47
N ASN A 91 -1.68 2.37 -3.25
CA ASN A 91 -2.82 3.22 -2.87
C ASN A 91 -3.90 3.27 -3.97
N ILE A 92 -3.51 3.45 -5.22
CA ILE A 92 -4.44 3.43 -6.36
C ILE A 92 -5.24 2.13 -6.38
N ASN A 93 -4.57 0.98 -6.32
CA ASN A 93 -5.23 -0.33 -6.35
C ASN A 93 -6.14 -0.57 -5.14
N GLY A 94 -5.67 -0.21 -3.93
CA GLY A 94 -6.48 -0.30 -2.72
C GLY A 94 -7.73 0.57 -2.81
N SER A 95 -7.59 1.80 -3.30
CA SER A 95 -8.71 2.73 -3.49
C SER A 95 -9.66 2.28 -4.59
N ASN A 96 -9.15 1.68 -5.68
CA ASN A 96 -9.98 1.11 -6.75
C ASN A 96 -10.84 -0.06 -6.21
N LEU A 97 -10.26 -0.94 -5.37
CA LEU A 97 -11.04 -1.97 -4.69
C LEU A 97 -12.14 -1.37 -3.80
N LEU A 98 -11.83 -0.32 -3.05
CA LEU A 98 -12.80 0.38 -2.21
C LEU A 98 -13.89 1.06 -3.04
N ALA A 99 -13.57 1.63 -4.20
CA ALA A 99 -14.53 2.26 -5.10
C ALA A 99 -15.61 1.28 -5.58
N THR A 100 -15.32 -0.03 -5.65
CA THR A 100 -16.31 -1.05 -6.02
C THR A 100 -17.48 -1.17 -5.04
N ARG A 101 -17.36 -0.60 -3.84
CA ARG A 101 -18.42 -0.63 -2.80
C ARG A 101 -19.47 0.46 -3.01
N PHE A 102 -19.17 1.47 -3.81
CA PHE A 102 -20.12 2.53 -4.14
C PHE A 102 -21.20 2.03 -5.13
N PRO A 103 -22.38 2.67 -5.17
CA PRO A 103 -23.40 2.40 -6.16
C PRO A 103 -22.87 2.48 -7.60
N ARG A 104 -23.51 1.77 -8.52
CA ARG A 104 -23.10 1.72 -9.92
C ARG A 104 -22.93 3.12 -10.53
N GLU A 105 -23.87 4.04 -10.25
CA GLU A 105 -23.82 5.41 -10.73
C GLU A 105 -22.49 6.10 -10.37
N ALA A 106 -22.05 6.02 -9.11
CA ALA A 106 -20.77 6.58 -8.68
C ALA A 106 -19.56 5.88 -9.33
N ARG A 107 -19.64 4.56 -9.51
CA ARG A 107 -18.56 3.80 -10.20
C ARG A 107 -18.45 4.15 -11.68
N ASP A 108 -19.59 4.34 -12.35
CA ASP A 108 -19.65 4.74 -13.77
C ASP A 108 -19.07 6.16 -13.96
N GLU A 109 -19.25 7.07 -13.01
CA GLU A 109 -18.60 8.39 -13.02
C GLU A 109 -17.08 8.31 -12.88
N VAL A 110 -16.58 7.42 -12.01
CA VAL A 110 -15.14 7.24 -11.78
C VAL A 110 -14.46 6.60 -12.98
N PHE A 111 -14.95 5.44 -13.41
CA PHE A 111 -14.27 4.57 -14.34
C PHE A 111 -14.82 4.60 -15.76
N GLY A 112 -16.06 5.06 -15.96
CA GLY A 112 -16.71 5.05 -17.27
C GLY A 112 -16.03 5.98 -18.27
N ALA A 113 -15.63 7.17 -17.82
CA ALA A 113 -14.90 8.12 -18.66
C ALA A 113 -13.40 7.81 -18.75
N ARG A 114 -12.82 7.17 -17.73
CA ARG A 114 -11.40 6.85 -17.66
C ARG A 114 -11.18 5.51 -16.93
N PRO A 115 -11.11 4.39 -17.64
CA PRO A 115 -10.90 3.06 -17.03
C PRO A 115 -9.68 2.99 -16.10
N GLY A 116 -8.61 3.72 -16.40
CA GLY A 116 -7.40 3.85 -15.58
C GLY A 116 -7.45 5.00 -14.58
N ALA A 117 -8.63 5.43 -14.11
CA ALA A 117 -8.74 6.47 -13.09
C ALA A 117 -7.93 6.11 -11.84
N ARG A 118 -7.17 7.09 -11.31
CA ARG A 118 -6.36 6.93 -10.12
C ARG A 118 -7.10 7.54 -8.93
N LEU A 119 -7.08 6.81 -7.82
CA LEU A 119 -7.79 7.22 -6.62
C LEU A 119 -6.85 7.22 -5.41
N ALA A 120 -6.95 8.27 -4.58
CA ALA A 120 -6.45 8.27 -3.21
C ALA A 120 -7.53 7.78 -2.24
N SER A 121 -7.13 7.27 -1.07
CA SER A 121 -8.08 7.03 0.03
C SER A 121 -7.45 7.36 1.39
N VAL A 122 -8.22 8.06 2.25
CA VAL A 122 -7.79 8.42 3.61
C VAL A 122 -8.93 8.23 4.60
N PHE A 123 -8.69 7.42 5.63
CA PHE A 123 -9.68 7.08 6.67
C PHE A 123 -9.33 7.61 8.06
N VAL A 124 -8.26 8.39 8.20
CA VAL A 124 -7.88 9.09 9.43
C VAL A 124 -8.40 10.54 9.39
N ALA A 125 -8.61 11.14 10.57
CA ALA A 125 -9.10 12.51 10.71
C ALA A 125 -10.40 12.76 9.91
N PRO A 126 -11.52 12.23 10.37
CA PRO A 126 -12.78 12.31 9.64
C PRO A 126 -13.22 13.76 9.43
N GLY A 127 -13.62 14.08 8.19
CA GLY A 127 -14.32 15.31 7.88
C GLY A 127 -15.77 15.28 8.38
N GLN A 128 -16.54 16.28 8.00
CA GLN A 128 -17.96 16.38 8.28
C GLN A 128 -18.74 16.47 6.98
N VAL A 129 -19.90 15.84 6.93
CA VAL A 129 -20.90 16.04 5.89
C VAL A 129 -22.21 16.52 6.51
N VAL A 130 -22.79 17.53 5.90
CA VAL A 130 -24.10 18.10 6.27
C VAL A 130 -25.06 17.85 5.12
N ALA A 131 -26.19 17.24 5.40
CA ALA A 131 -27.21 16.96 4.39
C ALA A 131 -27.74 18.25 3.78
N THR A 132 -27.93 18.25 2.46
CA THR A 132 -28.52 19.33 1.68
C THR A 132 -29.38 18.73 0.56
N ASP A 133 -30.04 19.57 -0.23
CA ASP A 133 -30.87 19.11 -1.34
C ASP A 133 -30.02 18.31 -2.37
N GLY A 134 -30.41 17.10 -2.64
CA GLY A 134 -29.74 16.18 -3.59
C GLY A 134 -28.41 15.58 -3.12
N GLY A 135 -27.92 15.89 -1.90
CA GLY A 135 -26.63 15.36 -1.43
C GLY A 135 -26.16 15.91 -0.11
N TYR A 136 -24.88 16.23 -0.06
CA TYR A 136 -24.19 16.66 1.16
C TYR A 136 -23.18 17.78 0.86
N LEU A 137 -22.91 18.62 1.85
CA LEU A 137 -21.78 19.55 1.86
C LEU A 137 -20.65 18.91 2.70
N LEU A 138 -19.50 18.67 2.06
CA LEU A 138 -18.32 18.07 2.67
C LEU A 138 -17.35 19.16 3.12
N THR A 139 -16.92 19.09 4.38
CA THR A 139 -15.85 19.93 4.94
C THR A 139 -14.89 19.09 5.72
N GLY A 140 -13.57 19.26 5.50
CA GLY A 140 -12.55 18.52 6.24
C GLY A 140 -11.15 18.71 5.66
N ALA A 141 -10.18 18.15 6.38
CA ALA A 141 -8.78 18.09 5.97
C ALA A 141 -8.25 16.68 6.23
N TRP A 142 -7.72 16.02 5.21
CA TRP A 142 -7.22 14.64 5.26
C TRP A 142 -5.74 14.63 4.94
N PRO A 143 -4.88 14.53 5.97
CA PRO A 143 -3.43 14.36 5.79
C PRO A 143 -3.12 12.96 5.26
N TYR A 144 -1.90 12.78 4.75
CA TYR A 144 -1.40 11.50 4.25
C TYR A 144 -2.13 11.00 2.98
N ALA A 145 -2.65 11.90 2.15
CA ALA A 145 -3.29 11.56 0.88
C ALA A 145 -2.24 11.21 -0.19
N SER A 146 -1.68 10.00 -0.09
CA SER A 146 -0.61 9.54 -1.00
C SER A 146 -1.09 9.49 -2.44
N GLY A 147 -0.33 10.09 -3.36
CA GLY A 147 -0.67 10.16 -4.77
C GLY A 147 -1.59 11.31 -5.17
N ILE A 148 -2.15 12.06 -4.22
CA ILE A 148 -3.21 13.07 -4.45
C ILE A 148 -2.89 14.09 -5.56
N LEU A 149 -1.61 14.39 -5.79
CA LEU A 149 -1.18 15.30 -6.86
C LEU A 149 -1.35 14.72 -8.27
N HIS A 150 -1.60 13.41 -8.38
CA HIS A 150 -1.72 12.69 -9.64
C HIS A 150 -3.05 11.93 -9.76
N ASP A 151 -3.88 11.95 -8.70
CA ASP A 151 -5.13 11.22 -8.65
C ASP A 151 -6.29 12.03 -9.24
N ASP A 152 -7.27 11.33 -9.79
CA ASP A 152 -8.47 11.93 -10.38
C ASP A 152 -9.59 12.05 -9.35
N TRP A 153 -9.63 11.09 -8.41
CA TRP A 153 -10.66 10.98 -7.38
C TRP A 153 -10.04 10.68 -6.01
N ALA A 154 -10.82 10.94 -4.96
CA ALA A 154 -10.44 10.58 -3.59
C ALA A 154 -11.63 9.99 -2.82
N ILE A 155 -11.31 9.05 -1.91
CA ILE A 155 -12.26 8.47 -0.97
C ILE A 155 -11.86 8.89 0.44
N PHE A 156 -12.77 9.56 1.15
CA PHE A 156 -12.51 10.06 2.49
C PHE A 156 -13.51 9.54 3.51
N SER A 157 -13.06 9.34 4.76
CA SER A 157 -13.99 9.18 5.87
C SER A 157 -14.54 10.53 6.32
N ALA A 158 -15.82 10.55 6.69
CA ALA A 158 -16.47 11.71 7.27
C ALA A 158 -17.51 11.28 8.32
N ARG A 159 -17.99 12.24 9.10
CA ARG A 159 -19.11 12.08 10.02
C ARG A 159 -20.31 12.85 9.47
N GLU A 160 -21.43 12.18 9.35
CA GLU A 160 -22.70 12.81 9.01
C GLU A 160 -23.26 13.47 10.26
N SER A 161 -23.47 14.80 10.21
CA SER A 161 -24.09 15.54 11.30
C SER A 161 -25.60 15.20 11.33
N ALA A 162 -26.07 14.67 12.45
CA ALA A 162 -27.50 14.47 12.65
C ALA A 162 -28.19 15.81 12.96
N PRO A 163 -29.42 16.03 12.49
CA PRO A 163 -30.17 17.27 12.77
C PRO A 163 -30.42 17.51 14.27
N ASP A 164 -30.45 16.45 15.05
CA ASP A 164 -30.67 16.44 16.52
C ASP A 164 -29.37 16.42 17.35
N GLY A 165 -28.21 16.31 16.71
CA GLY A 165 -26.91 16.33 17.38
C GLY A 165 -26.53 15.04 18.11
N GLU A 166 -27.37 13.99 18.13
CA GLU A 166 -27.18 12.82 19.01
C GLU A 166 -26.39 11.67 18.43
N SER A 167 -26.24 11.48 17.13
CA SER A 167 -25.39 10.42 16.59
C SER A 167 -24.82 10.72 15.20
N ALA A 168 -23.53 11.04 15.18
CA ALA A 168 -22.82 11.18 13.92
C ALA A 168 -22.55 9.80 13.29
N ARG A 169 -23.23 9.47 12.18
CA ARG A 169 -22.93 8.25 11.41
C ARG A 169 -21.59 8.43 10.68
N ALA A 170 -20.73 7.41 10.77
CA ALA A 170 -19.52 7.37 9.96
C ALA A 170 -19.84 7.01 8.52
N VAL A 171 -19.37 7.80 7.58
CA VAL A 171 -19.60 7.62 6.13
C VAL A 171 -18.28 7.66 5.37
N SER A 172 -18.31 7.09 4.18
CA SER A 172 -17.29 7.20 3.16
C SER A 172 -17.79 8.06 2.03
N VAL A 173 -16.97 8.98 1.57
CA VAL A 173 -17.32 10.02 0.59
C VAL A 173 -16.39 9.92 -0.59
N LEU A 174 -16.93 9.89 -1.81
CA LEU A 174 -16.18 9.86 -3.07
C LEU A 174 -16.24 11.25 -3.72
N VAL A 175 -15.06 11.84 -3.98
CA VAL A 175 -14.94 13.25 -4.43
C VAL A 175 -13.93 13.36 -5.57
N PRO A 176 -14.18 14.12 -6.64
CA PRO A 176 -13.17 14.49 -7.62
C PRO A 176 -12.07 15.36 -6.98
N VAL A 177 -10.81 15.09 -7.32
CA VAL A 177 -9.67 15.82 -6.73
C VAL A 177 -9.65 17.30 -7.14
N ASP A 178 -10.16 17.64 -8.31
CA ASP A 178 -10.27 19.02 -8.80
C ASP A 178 -11.24 19.89 -7.97
N HIS A 179 -12.09 19.28 -7.13
CA HIS A 179 -12.94 20.00 -6.16
C HIS A 179 -12.23 20.26 -4.82
N LEU A 180 -11.00 19.80 -4.65
CA LEU A 180 -10.23 19.89 -3.42
C LEU A 180 -9.09 20.90 -3.53
N THR A 181 -8.65 21.40 -2.39
CA THR A 181 -7.37 22.10 -2.28
C THR A 181 -6.34 21.14 -1.71
N VAL A 182 -5.18 21.03 -2.35
CA VAL A 182 -4.05 20.26 -1.82
C VAL A 182 -3.08 21.20 -1.13
N GLU A 183 -2.92 21.05 0.18
CA GLU A 183 -1.98 21.84 0.99
C GLU A 183 -0.62 21.12 1.06
N ASP A 184 0.46 21.84 0.77
CA ASP A 184 1.84 21.33 0.79
C ASP A 184 2.32 21.05 2.22
N THR A 185 2.05 19.84 2.71
CA THR A 185 2.35 19.43 4.09
C THR A 185 3.29 18.24 4.20
N TRP A 186 3.62 17.55 3.07
CA TRP A 186 4.41 16.33 3.08
C TRP A 186 5.92 16.62 3.07
N SER A 187 6.47 16.96 4.24
CA SER A 187 7.91 17.19 4.44
C SER A 187 8.49 16.12 5.36
N THR A 188 8.93 15.00 4.79
CA THR A 188 9.38 13.80 5.50
C THR A 188 10.79 13.39 5.09
N VAL A 189 11.43 12.51 5.87
CA VAL A 189 12.77 12.00 5.57
C VAL A 189 12.77 10.90 4.52
N GLY A 190 11.69 10.13 4.38
CA GLY A 190 11.52 9.08 3.40
C GLY A 190 10.12 9.10 2.79
N MET A 191 9.89 8.28 1.76
CA MET A 191 8.64 8.25 1.00
C MET A 191 8.24 9.62 0.43
N ARG A 192 9.21 10.49 0.16
CA ARG A 192 8.97 11.88 -0.23
C ARG A 192 8.19 11.98 -1.53
N ALA A 193 8.55 11.15 -2.52
CA ALA A 193 7.91 11.18 -3.83
C ALA A 193 6.45 10.68 -3.83
N THR A 194 5.94 10.13 -2.72
CA THR A 194 4.50 9.80 -2.63
C THR A 194 3.60 11.03 -2.65
N GLY A 195 4.14 12.22 -2.35
CA GLY A 195 3.37 13.46 -2.30
C GLY A 195 2.14 13.36 -1.39
N SER A 196 2.32 12.71 -0.21
CA SER A 196 1.21 12.42 0.73
C SER A 196 0.74 13.69 1.45
N HIS A 197 0.43 14.70 0.68
CA HIS A 197 -0.04 16.01 1.14
C HIS A 197 -1.42 15.95 1.82
N THR A 198 -1.88 17.07 2.35
CA THR A 198 -3.20 17.19 2.95
C THR A 198 -4.22 17.64 1.90
N ALA A 199 -5.26 16.81 1.69
CA ALA A 199 -6.41 17.19 0.87
C ALA A 199 -7.43 17.92 1.74
N VAL A 200 -7.97 19.04 1.25
CA VAL A 200 -8.92 19.91 1.99
C VAL A 200 -10.16 20.15 1.16
N ALA A 201 -11.33 19.89 1.77
CA ALA A 201 -12.64 20.28 1.25
C ALA A 201 -13.23 21.41 2.11
N ARG A 202 -13.82 22.41 1.47
CA ARG A 202 -14.52 23.53 2.12
C ARG A 202 -15.90 23.65 1.51
N GLU A 203 -16.91 23.08 2.18
CA GLU A 203 -18.30 23.04 1.74
C GLU A 203 -18.48 22.51 0.29
N VAL A 204 -17.72 21.46 -0.05
CA VAL A 204 -17.79 20.82 -1.37
C VAL A 204 -19.10 20.03 -1.47
N PHE A 205 -19.91 20.32 -2.48
CA PHE A 205 -21.12 19.54 -2.75
C PHE A 205 -20.78 18.14 -3.24
N VAL A 206 -21.39 17.14 -2.61
CA VAL A 206 -21.24 15.72 -2.95
C VAL A 206 -22.64 15.11 -3.16
N PRO A 207 -22.96 14.63 -4.37
CA PRO A 207 -24.22 13.96 -4.64
C PRO A 207 -24.45 12.76 -3.71
N ALA A 208 -25.71 12.48 -3.37
CA ALA A 208 -26.05 11.44 -2.40
C ALA A 208 -25.51 10.04 -2.76
N HIS A 209 -25.46 9.67 -4.05
CA HIS A 209 -24.94 8.38 -4.51
C HIS A 209 -23.43 8.20 -4.32
N ARG A 210 -22.68 9.28 -4.02
CA ARG A 210 -21.24 9.25 -3.69
C ARG A 210 -20.95 9.20 -2.19
N VAL A 211 -21.98 8.99 -1.36
CA VAL A 211 -21.85 8.87 0.10
C VAL A 211 -22.44 7.53 0.55
N ILE A 212 -21.64 6.71 1.21
CA ILE A 212 -22.07 5.39 1.71
C ILE A 212 -21.69 5.23 3.19
N PRO A 213 -22.36 4.36 3.96
CA PRO A 213 -21.91 4.03 5.31
C PRO A 213 -20.48 3.51 5.32
N LEU A 214 -19.64 3.96 6.26
CA LEU A 214 -18.25 3.49 6.38
C LEU A 214 -18.20 1.97 6.63
N GLU A 215 -19.18 1.41 7.32
CA GLU A 215 -19.33 -0.04 7.50
C GLU A 215 -19.54 -0.78 6.17
N THR A 216 -20.28 -0.23 5.23
CA THR A 216 -20.39 -0.78 3.87
C THR A 216 -19.04 -0.78 3.16
N GLN A 217 -18.25 0.27 3.34
CA GLN A 217 -16.93 0.44 2.73
C GLN A 217 -15.91 -0.55 3.28
N LEU A 218 -15.77 -0.65 4.60
CA LEU A 218 -14.72 -1.39 5.29
C LEU A 218 -15.20 -2.71 5.91
N GLY A 219 -16.51 -2.95 5.93
CA GLY A 219 -17.10 -4.15 6.48
C GLY A 219 -16.90 -5.39 5.61
N ARG A 220 -17.37 -6.52 6.08
CA ARG A 220 -17.14 -7.87 5.50
C ARG A 220 -18.40 -8.58 5.01
N ALA A 221 -19.53 -7.89 4.89
CA ALA A 221 -20.80 -8.51 4.48
C ALA A 221 -20.73 -9.20 3.09
N HIS A 222 -19.83 -8.69 2.22
CA HIS A 222 -19.65 -9.15 0.83
C HIS A 222 -18.76 -10.38 0.69
N VAL A 223 -17.99 -10.78 1.72
CA VAL A 223 -16.95 -11.84 1.56
C VAL A 223 -17.52 -13.22 1.25
N THR A 224 -18.78 -13.47 1.54
CA THR A 224 -19.48 -14.73 1.24
C THR A 224 -20.42 -14.65 0.03
N ASP A 225 -20.46 -13.52 -0.66
CA ASP A 225 -21.32 -13.33 -1.84
C ASP A 225 -20.71 -14.03 -3.07
N VAL A 226 -21.26 -15.19 -3.41
CA VAL A 226 -20.84 -15.99 -4.56
C VAL A 226 -21.11 -15.31 -5.91
N GLY A 227 -21.97 -14.28 -5.95
CA GLY A 227 -22.22 -13.46 -7.14
C GLY A 227 -21.09 -12.51 -7.50
N LEU A 228 -20.18 -12.23 -6.56
CA LEU A 228 -19.01 -11.38 -6.78
C LEU A 228 -17.79 -12.20 -7.24
N PRO A 229 -16.89 -11.61 -8.06
CA PRO A 229 -15.61 -12.24 -8.36
C PRO A 229 -14.72 -12.34 -7.09
N PRO A 230 -13.73 -13.26 -7.05
CA PRO A 230 -12.90 -13.50 -5.86
C PRO A 230 -12.26 -12.24 -5.28
N LEU A 231 -11.67 -11.37 -6.11
CA LEU A 231 -11.09 -10.10 -5.63
C LEU A 231 -12.10 -9.30 -4.79
N LEU A 232 -13.32 -9.13 -5.29
CA LEU A 232 -14.32 -8.31 -4.62
C LEU A 232 -14.88 -8.95 -3.34
N ARG A 233 -14.57 -10.21 -3.08
CA ARG A 233 -14.83 -10.90 -1.81
C ARG A 233 -13.70 -10.77 -0.80
N SER A 234 -12.56 -10.23 -1.18
CA SER A 234 -11.44 -10.04 -0.25
C SER A 234 -11.79 -9.05 0.87
N PRO A 235 -11.44 -9.33 2.14
CA PRO A 235 -11.56 -8.36 3.22
C PRO A 235 -10.59 -7.20 2.98
N ALA A 236 -11.12 -6.05 2.56
CA ALA A 236 -10.34 -4.94 2.01
C ALA A 236 -9.23 -4.46 2.96
N VAL A 237 -9.52 -4.30 4.26
CA VAL A 237 -8.55 -3.82 5.25
C VAL A 237 -7.36 -4.78 5.37
N ALA A 238 -7.62 -6.09 5.44
CA ALA A 238 -6.56 -7.11 5.51
C ALA A 238 -5.76 -7.17 4.20
N ALA A 239 -6.42 -7.13 3.05
CA ALA A 239 -5.76 -7.13 1.75
C ALA A 239 -4.86 -5.90 1.55
N MET A 240 -5.34 -4.71 1.89
CA MET A 240 -4.55 -3.46 1.83
C MET A 240 -3.35 -3.50 2.78
N ALA A 241 -3.47 -4.11 3.97
CA ALA A 241 -2.34 -4.27 4.88
C ALA A 241 -1.23 -5.16 4.28
N VAL A 242 -1.60 -6.22 3.57
CA VAL A 242 -0.64 -7.11 2.89
C VAL A 242 0.15 -6.36 1.82
N ILE A 243 -0.51 -5.62 0.94
CA ILE A 243 0.18 -4.89 -0.12
C ILE A 243 1.05 -3.73 0.42
N CYS A 244 0.67 -3.10 1.53
CA CYS A 244 1.55 -2.16 2.24
C CYS A 244 2.85 -2.83 2.73
N ALA A 245 2.75 -4.02 3.33
CA ALA A 245 3.92 -4.78 3.77
C ALA A 245 4.81 -5.22 2.60
N SER A 246 4.22 -5.54 1.44
CA SER A 246 4.95 -5.93 0.23
C SER A 246 5.88 -4.83 -0.27
N VAL A 247 5.45 -3.55 -0.20
CA VAL A 247 6.31 -2.40 -0.52
C VAL A 247 7.55 -2.38 0.37
N VAL A 248 7.36 -2.59 1.67
CA VAL A 248 8.47 -2.58 2.65
C VAL A 248 9.42 -3.75 2.41
N VAL A 249 8.89 -4.96 2.13
CA VAL A 249 9.70 -6.15 1.82
C VAL A 249 10.53 -5.93 0.56
N GLY A 250 9.93 -5.42 -0.52
CA GLY A 250 10.66 -5.15 -1.76
C GLY A 250 11.79 -4.13 -1.58
N ALA A 251 11.57 -3.07 -0.78
CA ALA A 251 12.61 -2.10 -0.45
C ALA A 251 13.79 -2.74 0.32
N GLY A 252 13.50 -3.64 1.27
CA GLY A 252 14.53 -4.39 1.98
C GLY A 252 15.35 -5.31 1.07
N GLN A 253 14.70 -6.02 0.16
CA GLN A 253 15.37 -6.89 -0.83
C GLN A 253 16.26 -6.08 -1.78
N ALA A 254 15.79 -4.92 -2.26
CA ALA A 254 16.57 -4.02 -3.10
C ALA A 254 17.80 -3.45 -2.36
N ALA A 255 17.63 -3.05 -1.10
CA ALA A 255 18.73 -2.60 -0.26
C ALA A 255 19.83 -3.68 -0.10
N ARG A 256 19.44 -4.94 0.13
CA ARG A 256 20.37 -6.07 0.18
C ARG A 256 21.11 -6.23 -1.15
N ALA A 257 20.42 -6.17 -2.28
CA ALA A 257 21.03 -6.28 -3.60
C ALA A 257 22.07 -5.16 -3.86
N VAL A 258 21.82 -3.93 -3.41
CA VAL A 258 22.79 -2.83 -3.46
C VAL A 258 24.08 -3.15 -2.68
N VAL A 259 23.94 -3.73 -1.48
CA VAL A 259 25.10 -4.10 -0.66
C VAL A 259 25.87 -5.26 -1.31
N GLU A 260 25.19 -6.30 -1.78
CA GLU A 260 25.80 -7.44 -2.48
C GLU A 260 26.60 -7.00 -3.71
N GLN A 261 26.02 -6.14 -4.55
CA GLN A 261 26.69 -5.66 -5.77
C GLN A 261 27.96 -4.85 -5.46
N ARG A 262 27.95 -4.09 -4.38
CA ARG A 262 29.07 -3.18 -4.02
C ARG A 262 30.15 -3.86 -3.19
N ALA A 263 29.82 -4.90 -2.45
CA ALA A 263 30.70 -5.55 -1.49
C ALA A 263 32.07 -6.02 -2.06
N PRO A 264 32.15 -6.62 -3.27
CA PRO A 264 33.43 -7.04 -3.84
C PRO A 264 34.43 -5.91 -4.08
N HIS A 265 33.93 -4.68 -4.24
CA HIS A 265 34.73 -3.50 -4.57
C HIS A 265 35.00 -2.60 -3.35
N ARG A 266 34.75 -3.09 -2.14
CA ARG A 266 34.86 -2.31 -0.90
C ARG A 266 35.65 -3.05 0.15
N GLY A 267 36.66 -2.38 0.71
CA GLY A 267 37.36 -2.89 1.88
C GLY A 267 36.59 -2.72 3.19
N VAL A 268 37.09 -3.28 4.27
CA VAL A 268 36.54 -3.12 5.63
C VAL A 268 37.52 -2.30 6.47
N THR A 269 37.21 -1.03 6.67
CA THR A 269 38.05 -0.12 7.48
C THR A 269 37.70 -0.27 8.97
N PRO A 270 38.68 -0.35 9.91
CA PRO A 270 40.14 -0.21 9.75
C PRO A 270 40.89 -1.55 9.69
N THR A 271 40.41 -2.55 8.96
CA THR A 271 41.01 -3.88 8.84
C THR A 271 41.93 -3.99 7.63
N LEU A 272 42.60 -5.15 7.50
CA LEU A 272 43.40 -5.50 6.31
C LEU A 272 42.56 -6.10 5.16
N TYR A 273 41.25 -6.29 5.34
CA TYR A 273 40.39 -6.82 4.29
C TYR A 273 40.20 -5.79 3.16
N ARG A 274 40.61 -6.16 1.97
CA ARG A 274 40.49 -5.31 0.77
C ARG A 274 39.13 -5.42 0.09
N SER A 275 38.43 -6.51 0.37
CA SER A 275 37.08 -6.81 -0.12
C SER A 275 36.20 -7.19 1.07
N GLN A 276 34.97 -6.69 1.12
CA GLN A 276 34.01 -7.06 2.20
C GLN A 276 33.75 -8.56 2.27
N PRO A 277 33.63 -9.31 1.14
CA PRO A 277 33.55 -10.77 1.15
C PRO A 277 34.71 -11.49 1.83
N ASP A 278 35.88 -10.88 1.99
CA ASP A 278 37.02 -11.48 2.73
C ASP A 278 36.77 -11.50 4.25
N SER A 279 35.82 -10.73 4.73
CA SER A 279 35.44 -10.64 6.15
C SER A 279 34.36 -11.65 6.49
N GLY A 280 34.70 -12.65 7.32
CA GLY A 280 33.69 -13.61 7.83
C GLY A 280 32.54 -12.93 8.60
N ALA A 281 32.81 -11.82 9.29
CA ALA A 281 31.78 -11.03 9.97
C ALA A 281 30.78 -10.40 8.98
N PHE A 282 31.28 -9.83 7.88
CA PHE A 282 30.44 -9.27 6.83
C PHE A 282 29.58 -10.36 6.17
N VAL A 283 30.21 -11.47 5.77
CA VAL A 283 29.49 -12.60 5.13
C VAL A 283 28.38 -13.15 6.04
N ALA A 284 28.68 -13.29 7.35
CA ALA A 284 27.69 -13.74 8.32
C ALA A 284 26.54 -12.73 8.49
N ALA A 285 26.83 -11.42 8.53
CA ALA A 285 25.81 -10.38 8.60
C ALA A 285 24.90 -10.39 7.37
N LEU A 286 25.46 -10.49 6.17
CA LEU A 286 24.70 -10.57 4.93
C LEU A 286 23.81 -11.81 4.87
N GLY A 287 24.33 -12.98 5.32
CA GLY A 287 23.55 -14.22 5.40
C GLY A 287 22.38 -14.11 6.38
N ARG A 288 22.58 -13.51 7.58
CA ARG A 288 21.48 -13.26 8.52
C ARG A 288 20.43 -12.32 7.92
N THR A 289 20.88 -11.24 7.29
CA THR A 289 19.97 -10.28 6.65
C THR A 289 19.13 -10.94 5.56
N ALA A 290 19.73 -11.77 4.71
CA ALA A 290 19.03 -12.52 3.67
C ALA A 290 17.91 -13.39 4.29
N LEU A 291 18.24 -14.21 5.29
CA LEU A 291 17.26 -15.07 5.97
C LEU A 291 16.18 -14.27 6.71
N THR A 292 16.51 -13.09 7.24
CA THR A 292 15.53 -12.20 7.88
C THR A 292 14.54 -11.62 6.86
N LEU A 293 15.01 -11.23 5.68
CA LEU A 293 14.16 -10.76 4.58
C LEU A 293 13.30 -11.88 4.00
N ASP A 294 13.85 -13.10 3.85
CA ASP A 294 13.08 -14.27 3.43
C ASP A 294 11.94 -14.57 4.42
N ALA A 295 12.23 -14.50 5.73
CA ALA A 295 11.19 -14.66 6.74
C ALA A 295 10.10 -13.59 6.66
N ALA A 296 10.47 -12.31 6.39
CA ALA A 296 9.51 -11.24 6.16
C ALA A 296 8.61 -11.53 4.95
N GLU A 297 9.18 -11.98 3.85
CA GLU A 297 8.44 -12.37 2.65
C GLU A 297 7.48 -13.54 2.91
N MET A 298 7.91 -14.56 3.65
CA MET A 298 7.07 -15.70 4.04
C MET A 298 5.83 -15.26 4.83
N HIS A 299 5.93 -14.27 5.72
CA HIS A 299 4.79 -13.70 6.42
C HIS A 299 3.79 -13.06 5.46
N VAL A 300 4.26 -12.24 4.53
CA VAL A 300 3.43 -11.58 3.51
C VAL A 300 2.76 -12.60 2.59
N HIS A 301 3.51 -13.59 2.09
CA HIS A 301 2.97 -14.64 1.21
C HIS A 301 1.89 -15.47 1.90
N ARG A 302 2.09 -15.85 3.17
CA ARG A 302 1.08 -16.58 3.95
C ARG A 302 -0.19 -15.76 4.10
N ALA A 303 -0.08 -14.49 4.45
CA ALA A 303 -1.21 -13.58 4.61
C ALA A 303 -2.01 -13.43 3.31
N ALA A 304 -1.32 -13.18 2.18
CA ALA A 304 -1.94 -13.09 0.86
C ALA A 304 -2.65 -14.40 0.47
N ALA A 305 -1.97 -15.54 0.59
CA ALA A 305 -2.53 -16.85 0.25
C ALA A 305 -3.76 -17.20 1.10
N THR A 306 -3.78 -16.81 2.39
CA THR A 306 -4.93 -17.02 3.28
C THR A 306 -6.15 -16.21 2.81
N ILE A 307 -5.96 -14.94 2.42
CA ILE A 307 -7.03 -14.09 1.90
C ILE A 307 -7.55 -14.64 0.56
N ASP A 308 -6.66 -14.95 -0.38
CA ASP A 308 -7.03 -15.41 -1.71
C ASP A 308 -7.78 -16.76 -1.66
N ALA A 309 -7.35 -17.68 -0.79
CA ALA A 309 -8.04 -18.96 -0.60
C ALA A 309 -9.46 -18.77 -0.04
N ALA A 310 -9.65 -17.90 0.95
CA ALA A 310 -10.93 -17.58 1.53
C ALA A 310 -11.85 -16.88 0.51
N ALA A 311 -11.32 -15.91 -0.23
CA ALA A 311 -12.04 -15.19 -1.27
C ALA A 311 -12.46 -16.12 -2.42
N ALA A 312 -11.62 -17.04 -2.86
CA ALA A 312 -11.92 -18.03 -3.88
C ALA A 312 -13.04 -18.98 -3.43
N ALA A 313 -13.02 -19.39 -2.16
CA ALA A 313 -14.02 -20.28 -1.57
C ALA A 313 -15.32 -19.58 -1.14
N ALA A 314 -15.40 -18.24 -1.20
CA ALA A 314 -16.48 -17.42 -0.65
C ALA A 314 -16.74 -17.72 0.84
N VAL A 315 -15.70 -17.85 1.64
CA VAL A 315 -15.75 -18.16 3.07
C VAL A 315 -15.19 -16.99 3.87
N ALA A 316 -15.92 -16.61 4.91
CA ALA A 316 -15.44 -15.59 5.83
C ALA A 316 -14.27 -16.12 6.68
N LEU A 317 -13.19 -15.34 6.76
CA LEU A 317 -12.08 -15.66 7.65
C LEU A 317 -12.50 -15.50 9.11
N PRO A 318 -12.15 -16.46 9.98
CA PRO A 318 -12.32 -16.30 11.43
C PRO A 318 -11.55 -15.08 11.94
N ASP A 319 -12.04 -14.47 13.02
CA ASP A 319 -11.41 -13.30 13.64
C ASP A 319 -9.91 -13.55 13.99
N ARG A 320 -9.61 -14.73 14.52
CA ARG A 320 -8.22 -15.12 14.82
C ARG A 320 -7.31 -15.12 13.59
N GLU A 321 -7.81 -15.53 12.42
CA GLU A 321 -7.01 -15.51 11.18
C GLU A 321 -6.78 -14.07 10.68
N LEU A 322 -7.79 -13.19 10.79
CA LEU A 322 -7.62 -11.77 10.46
C LEU A 322 -6.60 -11.08 11.39
N ARG A 323 -6.65 -11.38 12.68
CA ARG A 323 -5.65 -10.87 13.65
C ARG A 323 -4.26 -11.44 13.36
N ARG A 324 -4.17 -12.70 12.90
CA ARG A 324 -2.91 -13.28 12.46
C ARG A 324 -2.35 -12.55 11.23
N ILE A 325 -3.18 -12.26 10.23
CA ILE A 325 -2.76 -11.48 9.06
C ILE A 325 -2.20 -10.12 9.49
N ARG A 326 -2.84 -9.43 10.45
CA ARG A 326 -2.32 -8.18 11.02
C ARG A 326 -0.98 -8.37 11.75
N GLY A 327 -0.83 -9.48 12.48
CA GLY A 327 0.45 -9.87 13.09
C GLY A 327 1.53 -10.18 12.05
N ASP A 328 1.18 -10.88 10.97
CA ASP A 328 2.10 -11.23 9.88
C ASP A 328 2.67 -9.99 9.19
N VAL A 329 1.83 -9.03 8.79
CA VAL A 329 2.29 -7.81 8.10
C VAL A 329 3.10 -6.91 9.03
N ALA A 330 2.73 -6.83 10.30
CA ALA A 330 3.48 -6.09 11.31
C ALA A 330 4.86 -6.72 11.55
N GLN A 331 4.92 -8.06 11.65
CA GLN A 331 6.18 -8.79 11.81
C GLN A 331 7.07 -8.67 10.58
N ALA A 332 6.50 -8.73 9.37
CA ALA A 332 7.25 -8.52 8.14
C ALA A 332 7.91 -7.13 8.11
N ALA A 333 7.17 -6.07 8.43
CA ALA A 333 7.70 -4.71 8.51
C ALA A 333 8.81 -4.59 9.56
N ASN A 334 8.66 -5.22 10.73
CA ASN A 334 9.69 -5.26 11.77
C ASN A 334 10.97 -5.94 11.29
N LEU A 335 10.85 -7.13 10.69
CA LEU A 335 11.99 -7.88 10.19
C LEU A 335 12.77 -7.08 9.12
N VAL A 336 12.07 -6.40 8.22
CA VAL A 336 12.73 -5.57 7.21
C VAL A 336 13.50 -4.40 7.84
N THR A 337 12.92 -3.69 8.82
CA THR A 337 13.63 -2.58 9.47
C THR A 337 14.88 -3.05 10.20
N VAL A 338 14.83 -4.22 10.87
CA VAL A 338 16.00 -4.84 11.52
C VAL A 338 17.06 -5.20 10.46
N ALA A 339 16.65 -5.84 9.36
CA ALA A 339 17.56 -6.20 8.27
C ALA A 339 18.23 -4.98 7.64
N LEU A 340 17.49 -3.90 7.44
CA LEU A 340 18.02 -2.64 6.89
C LEU A 340 19.07 -2.00 7.80
N ASP A 341 18.83 -1.98 9.10
CA ASP A 341 19.81 -1.46 10.06
C ASP A 341 21.11 -2.30 10.03
N GLU A 342 21.01 -3.63 9.94
CA GLU A 342 22.18 -4.49 9.80
C GLU A 342 22.93 -4.23 8.49
N LEU A 343 22.23 -3.98 7.38
CA LEU A 343 22.85 -3.61 6.11
C LEU A 343 23.59 -2.25 6.19
N MET A 344 22.99 -1.26 6.87
CA MET A 344 23.64 0.04 7.10
C MET A 344 24.94 -0.11 7.89
N TRP A 345 24.95 -0.94 8.94
CA TRP A 345 26.15 -1.28 9.71
C TRP A 345 27.19 -1.98 8.85
N ALA A 346 26.79 -3.00 8.09
CA ALA A 346 27.70 -3.77 7.23
C ALA A 346 28.32 -2.91 6.12
N HIS A 347 27.54 -1.95 5.59
CA HIS A 347 28.04 -1.03 4.54
C HIS A 347 28.92 0.08 5.11
N GLY A 348 28.74 0.47 6.37
CA GLY A 348 29.49 1.53 7.06
C GLY A 348 29.00 2.95 6.74
N ALA A 349 29.74 3.96 7.23
CA ALA A 349 29.32 5.38 7.20
C ALA A 349 28.90 5.91 5.81
N SER A 350 29.53 5.40 4.75
CA SER A 350 29.17 5.79 3.37
C SER A 350 27.77 5.32 2.93
N ALA A 351 27.10 4.48 3.73
CA ALA A 351 25.70 4.14 3.53
C ALA A 351 24.81 5.39 3.58
N PHE A 352 25.19 6.38 4.38
CA PHE A 352 24.42 7.63 4.59
C PHE A 352 24.74 8.74 3.59
N ALA A 353 25.68 8.54 2.64
CA ALA A 353 25.92 9.52 1.59
C ALA A 353 24.65 9.69 0.72
N GLU A 354 24.28 10.94 0.40
CA GLU A 354 23.05 11.23 -0.39
C GLU A 354 23.03 10.50 -1.74
N ALA A 355 24.19 10.34 -2.38
CA ALA A 355 24.31 9.61 -3.65
C ALA A 355 24.26 8.08 -3.49
N ASN A 356 24.18 7.54 -2.26
CA ASN A 356 24.10 6.10 -2.05
C ASN A 356 22.63 5.64 -1.99
N PRO A 357 22.17 4.79 -2.93
CA PRO A 357 20.78 4.32 -2.93
C PRO A 357 20.40 3.55 -1.67
N LEU A 358 21.37 3.00 -0.91
CA LEU A 358 21.07 2.27 0.32
C LEU A 358 20.34 3.14 1.36
N GLN A 359 20.77 4.42 1.55
CA GLN A 359 20.09 5.33 2.45
C GLN A 359 18.67 5.66 1.98
N GLN A 360 18.43 5.69 0.66
CA GLN A 360 17.10 5.93 0.11
C GLN A 360 16.15 4.79 0.50
N TYR A 361 16.55 3.53 0.25
CA TYR A 361 15.75 2.37 0.65
C TYR A 361 15.54 2.31 2.17
N TRP A 362 16.56 2.63 2.96
CA TRP A 362 16.47 2.66 4.41
C TRP A 362 15.47 3.72 4.89
N ARG A 363 15.53 4.95 4.38
CA ARG A 363 14.60 6.03 4.72
C ARG A 363 13.16 5.68 4.33
N ASP A 364 12.97 5.24 3.10
CA ASP A 364 11.66 4.95 2.53
C ASP A 364 10.99 3.79 3.26
N ALA A 365 11.68 2.66 3.44
CA ALA A 365 11.13 1.52 4.14
C ALA A 365 10.83 1.82 5.62
N ASN A 366 11.72 2.58 6.32
CA ASN A 366 11.46 3.01 7.68
C ASN A 366 10.24 3.93 7.80
N THR A 367 10.03 4.82 6.83
CA THR A 367 8.85 5.69 6.80
C THR A 367 7.58 4.86 6.53
N ALA A 368 7.59 4.00 5.50
CA ALA A 368 6.46 3.14 5.14
C ALA A 368 6.07 2.17 6.27
N ALA A 369 7.05 1.57 6.95
CA ALA A 369 6.84 0.63 8.06
C ALA A 369 6.15 1.28 9.30
N ARG A 370 6.05 2.61 9.38
CA ARG A 370 5.30 3.34 10.43
C ARG A 370 3.86 3.61 10.07
N HIS A 371 3.41 3.16 8.90
CA HIS A 371 1.99 3.23 8.57
C HIS A 371 1.14 2.47 9.59
N ALA A 372 -0.04 2.99 9.93
CA ALA A 372 -0.90 2.45 11.00
C ALA A 372 -1.24 0.95 10.81
N THR A 373 -1.40 0.50 9.56
CA THR A 373 -1.67 -0.92 9.26
C THR A 373 -0.47 -1.84 9.52
N LEU A 374 0.75 -1.30 9.61
CA LEU A 374 1.99 -2.05 9.82
C LEU A 374 2.54 -1.88 11.25
N SER A 375 1.80 -1.20 12.14
CA SER A 375 2.23 -0.98 13.54
C SER A 375 2.55 -2.31 14.23
N VAL A 376 3.80 -2.48 14.61
CA VAL A 376 4.34 -3.72 15.21
C VAL A 376 3.64 -4.01 16.53
N GLN A 377 3.51 -2.99 17.39
CA GLN A 377 2.88 -3.13 18.71
C GLN A 377 1.41 -3.54 18.56
N VAL A 378 0.66 -2.85 17.69
CA VAL A 378 -0.76 -3.13 17.46
C VAL A 378 -0.96 -4.53 16.85
N GLY A 379 -0.15 -4.90 15.84
CA GLY A 379 -0.25 -6.21 15.20
C GLY A 379 0.03 -7.37 16.16
N HIS A 380 1.08 -7.23 16.99
CA HIS A 380 1.43 -8.25 17.98
C HIS A 380 0.39 -8.34 19.09
N GLU A 381 -0.13 -7.21 19.61
CA GLU A 381 -1.17 -7.19 20.64
C GLU A 381 -2.47 -7.82 20.12
N LEU A 382 -2.91 -7.47 18.90
CA LEU A 382 -4.09 -8.07 18.29
C LEU A 382 -3.99 -9.58 18.18
N TYR A 383 -2.87 -10.08 17.64
CA TYR A 383 -2.70 -11.52 17.47
C TYR A 383 -2.52 -12.23 18.82
N GLY A 384 -1.71 -11.67 19.74
CA GLY A 384 -1.53 -12.20 21.08
C GLY A 384 -2.84 -12.25 21.88
N GLY A 385 -3.65 -11.20 21.82
CA GLY A 385 -4.96 -11.12 22.44
C GLY A 385 -5.94 -12.21 21.98
N SER A 386 -5.79 -12.66 20.70
CA SER A 386 -6.63 -13.74 20.15
C SER A 386 -6.45 -15.09 20.87
N PHE A 387 -5.32 -15.32 21.51
CA PHE A 387 -5.07 -16.56 22.29
C PHE A 387 -5.86 -16.61 23.58
N PHE A 388 -6.27 -15.45 24.08
CA PHE A 388 -6.99 -15.29 25.34
C PHE A 388 -8.45 -14.87 25.15
N GLY A 389 -8.92 -14.79 23.90
CA GLY A 389 -10.29 -14.38 23.58
C GLY A 389 -10.59 -12.90 23.90
N LEU A 390 -9.55 -12.04 23.92
CA LEU A 390 -9.72 -10.60 24.15
C LEU A 390 -10.39 -9.94 22.94
N ASP A 391 -11.17 -8.90 23.21
CA ASP A 391 -11.78 -8.09 22.16
C ASP A 391 -10.77 -7.41 21.23
N SER A 392 -11.19 -7.05 20.01
CA SER A 392 -10.34 -6.31 19.10
C SER A 392 -10.11 -4.89 19.60
N ILE A 393 -8.84 -4.46 19.59
CA ILE A 393 -8.44 -3.08 19.91
C ILE A 393 -8.50 -2.13 18.71
N VAL A 394 -8.88 -2.64 17.52
CA VAL A 394 -9.08 -1.85 16.31
C VAL A 394 -10.51 -2.01 15.81
N PRO A 395 -11.09 -0.95 15.21
CA PRO A 395 -12.50 -0.98 14.77
C PRO A 395 -12.75 -1.88 13.57
N SER A 396 -11.71 -2.16 12.76
CA SER A 396 -11.82 -2.99 11.55
C SER A 396 -10.57 -3.86 11.37
N LEU A 397 -10.80 -5.12 10.95
CA LEU A 397 -9.76 -6.12 10.68
C LEU A 397 -9.81 -6.58 9.23
#